data_4714d1e6d6b8cc41b024a5dc3f702e50
#
_entry.id   4714d1e6d6b8cc41b024a5dc3f702e50
#
_cell.length_a   1.000
_cell.length_b   1.000
_cell.length_c   1.000
_cell.angle_alpha   90.00
_cell.angle_beta   90.00
_cell.angle_gamma   90.00
#
_symmetry.space_group_name_H-M   'P 1'
#
loop_
_entity.id
_entity.type
_entity.pdbx_description
1 polymer ?
#
loop_
_entity_poly.entity_id
_entity_poly.type
_entity_poly.pdbx_seq_one_letter_code
_entity_poly.pdbx_strand_id
1 'polypeptide(L)'
;MLRTASALRSANISAHRINRTLQTFRATLPAGGLTKRSLSALGNQIAIREGRMLWESDSGQYVLELDIGEEKGGLHVITRQNVSGNPADPAAEHFARAFALEDTDPQGARAAYEACLEAEPQHMEARINLGRLLHIAGRLEEAQRVYRSAAQADPLLAFNLAVLLEDLDREPEAILAYREALALDPQLADAHFNLARLYERARDPKASLRHLLAYRRMIDRQGT
;
A
#
# COMPACT_ATOMS: atom_id res chain seq x y z
N MET A 1 -4.24 14.60 26.66
CA MET A 1 -2.86 14.28 27.08
C MET A 1 -2.76 13.06 28.01
N LEU A 2 -3.52 12.95 29.10
CA LEU A 2 -3.41 11.82 30.03
C LEU A 2 -3.71 10.45 29.39
N ARG A 3 -4.69 10.34 28.50
CA ARG A 3 -5.03 9.09 27.78
C ARG A 3 -3.92 8.63 26.81
N THR A 4 -3.26 9.58 26.16
CA THR A 4 -2.17 9.29 25.21
C THR A 4 -0.92 8.79 25.93
N ALA A 5 -0.57 9.38 27.08
CA ALA A 5 0.56 8.94 27.89
C ALA A 5 0.35 7.55 28.50
N SER A 6 -0.89 7.21 28.86
CA SER A 6 -1.26 5.88 29.31
C SER A 6 -1.12 4.82 28.21
N ALA A 7 -1.58 5.15 26.98
CA ALA A 7 -1.47 4.27 25.81
C ALA A 7 0.00 4.01 25.41
N LEU A 8 0.87 5.03 25.49
CA LEU A 8 2.30 4.88 25.22
C LEU A 8 3.01 4.03 26.28
N ARG A 9 2.56 4.12 27.53
CA ARG A 9 3.08 3.28 28.63
C ARG A 9 2.67 1.81 28.48
N SER A 10 1.44 1.54 28.08
CA SER A 10 0.97 0.18 27.83
C SER A 10 1.69 -0.50 26.65
N ALA A 11 2.27 0.28 25.72
CA ALA A 11 3.13 -0.19 24.65
C ALA A 11 4.62 -0.38 25.05
N ASN A 12 4.92 -0.42 26.36
CA ASN A 12 6.27 -0.64 26.90
C ASN A 12 7.31 0.45 26.54
N ILE A 13 6.85 1.66 26.19
CA ILE A 13 7.73 2.80 25.91
C ILE A 13 8.12 3.49 27.20
N SER A 14 9.43 3.70 27.41
CA SER A 14 9.95 4.28 28.65
C SER A 14 9.49 5.74 28.84
N ALA A 15 9.23 6.13 30.10
CA ALA A 15 8.82 7.49 30.45
C ALA A 15 9.85 8.55 30.00
N HIS A 16 11.14 8.20 30.01
CA HIS A 16 12.22 9.06 29.54
C HIS A 16 12.09 9.35 28.03
N ARG A 17 11.80 8.34 27.24
CA ARG A 17 11.62 8.46 25.78
C ARG A 17 10.37 9.27 25.46
N ILE A 18 9.27 9.04 26.18
CA ILE A 18 8.04 9.83 26.05
C ILE A 18 8.31 11.32 26.32
N ASN A 19 9.01 11.64 27.41
CA ASN A 19 9.32 13.02 27.79
C ASN A 19 10.25 13.69 26.76
N ARG A 20 11.28 13.00 26.30
CA ARG A 20 12.20 13.50 25.27
C ARG A 20 11.45 13.84 23.98
N THR A 21 10.61 12.93 23.50
CA THR A 21 9.77 13.14 22.31
C THR A 21 8.83 14.32 22.48
N LEU A 22 8.18 14.45 23.64
CA LEU A 22 7.31 15.59 23.93
C LEU A 22 8.06 16.92 23.97
N GLN A 23 9.30 16.95 24.45
CA GLN A 23 10.14 18.14 24.46
C GLN A 23 10.56 18.56 23.04
N THR A 24 11.04 17.60 22.23
CA THR A 24 11.39 17.83 20.82
C THR A 24 10.18 18.30 20.04
N PHE A 25 9.04 17.66 20.26
CA PHE A 25 7.78 18.00 19.62
C PHE A 25 7.29 19.41 19.98
N ARG A 26 7.48 19.84 21.23
CA ARG A 26 7.12 21.17 21.70
C ARG A 26 8.02 22.27 21.13
N ALA A 27 9.28 21.94 20.84
CA ALA A 27 10.24 22.87 20.24
C ALA A 27 10.03 23.09 18.73
N THR A 28 9.40 22.12 18.04
CA THR A 28 9.13 22.17 16.58
C THR A 28 7.75 22.68 16.21
N LEU A 29 6.90 23.02 17.18
CA LEU A 29 5.53 23.49 16.93
C LEU A 29 5.52 24.98 16.57
N PRO A 30 4.95 25.38 15.41
CA PRO A 30 4.54 26.75 15.20
C PRO A 30 3.41 27.13 16.16
N ALA A 31 3.25 28.40 16.43
CA ALA A 31 2.37 28.99 17.45
C ALA A 31 0.84 28.79 17.24
N GLY A 32 0.42 27.58 16.92
CA GLY A 32 -0.97 27.21 16.59
C GLY A 32 -1.48 25.92 17.21
N GLY A 33 -0.69 25.25 18.02
CA GLY A 33 -1.20 24.26 18.96
C GLY A 33 -1.38 22.81 18.50
N LEU A 34 -1.34 21.98 19.51
CA LEU A 34 -1.49 20.52 19.58
C LEU A 34 -2.86 19.95 19.12
N THR A 35 -3.76 20.77 18.58
CA THR A 35 -5.15 20.37 18.33
C THR A 35 -5.36 19.49 17.11
N LYS A 36 -4.37 19.38 16.22
CA LYS A 36 -4.48 18.57 14.99
C LYS A 36 -3.51 17.38 14.93
N ARG A 37 -2.66 17.21 15.94
CA ARG A 37 -1.64 16.16 15.99
C ARG A 37 -1.89 15.21 17.14
N SER A 38 -1.76 13.92 16.91
CA SER A 38 -1.85 12.88 17.94
C SER A 38 -0.57 12.05 17.99
N LEU A 39 -0.25 11.54 19.18
CA LEU A 39 0.85 10.60 19.39
C LEU A 39 0.28 9.20 19.51
N SER A 40 0.90 8.24 18.83
CA SER A 40 0.56 6.82 18.89
C SER A 40 1.80 5.98 19.10
N ALA A 41 1.63 4.78 19.63
CA ALA A 41 2.70 3.78 19.69
C ALA A 41 2.70 2.98 18.41
N LEU A 42 3.89 2.78 17.82
CA LEU A 42 4.13 1.89 16.70
C LEU A 42 5.19 0.87 17.14
N GLY A 43 4.76 -0.30 17.61
CA GLY A 43 5.68 -1.21 18.30
C GLY A 43 6.35 -0.54 19.49
N ASN A 44 7.69 -0.49 19.50
CA ASN A 44 8.51 0.17 20.53
C ASN A 44 8.86 1.64 20.18
N GLN A 45 8.25 2.22 19.19
CA GLN A 45 8.52 3.58 18.71
C GLN A 45 7.32 4.50 18.93
N ILE A 46 7.59 5.82 18.98
CA ILE A 46 6.55 6.84 19.07
C ILE A 46 6.35 7.44 17.68
N ALA A 47 5.14 7.38 17.19
CA ALA A 47 4.75 7.99 15.93
C ALA A 47 3.87 9.20 16.16
N ILE A 48 4.05 10.23 15.33
CA ILE A 48 3.29 11.47 15.32
C ILE A 48 2.33 11.40 14.12
N ARG A 49 1.04 11.59 14.39
CA ARG A 49 0.00 11.66 13.35
C ARG A 49 -0.50 13.08 13.21
N GLU A 50 -0.50 13.58 11.99
CA GLU A 50 -1.14 14.84 11.60
C GLU A 50 -2.02 14.59 10.36
N GLY A 51 -3.32 14.53 10.56
CA GLY A 51 -4.23 14.13 9.50
C GLY A 51 -3.97 12.70 9.04
N ARG A 52 -3.58 12.53 7.78
CA ARG A 52 -3.22 11.22 7.18
C ARG A 52 -1.73 10.90 7.23
N MET A 53 -0.89 11.81 7.69
CA MET A 53 0.55 11.61 7.76
C MET A 53 0.94 11.04 9.11
N LEU A 54 1.76 10.00 9.09
CA LEU A 54 2.36 9.39 10.27
C LEU A 54 3.88 9.43 10.09
N TRP A 55 4.63 9.89 11.08
CA TRP A 55 6.08 9.86 11.05
C TRP A 55 6.67 9.46 12.40
N GLU A 56 7.83 8.85 12.35
CA GLU A 56 8.56 8.46 13.53
C GLU A 56 9.13 9.68 14.25
N SER A 57 8.95 9.76 15.57
CA SER A 57 9.35 10.91 16.35
C SER A 57 10.87 11.09 16.48
N ASP A 58 11.63 10.00 16.39
CA ASP A 58 13.08 10.00 16.63
C ASP A 58 13.89 10.28 15.37
N SER A 59 13.46 9.77 14.22
CA SER A 59 14.13 9.92 12.93
C SER A 59 13.54 11.01 12.04
N GLY A 60 12.30 11.43 12.31
CA GLY A 60 11.55 12.32 11.43
C GLY A 60 11.14 11.68 10.10
N GLN A 61 11.39 10.39 9.92
CA GLN A 61 10.98 9.66 8.72
C GLN A 61 9.47 9.45 8.71
N TYR A 62 8.86 9.62 7.54
CA TYR A 62 7.48 9.24 7.32
C TYR A 62 7.35 7.73 7.49
N VAL A 63 6.47 7.32 8.38
CA VAL A 63 6.05 5.93 8.48
C VAL A 63 4.92 5.76 7.50
N LEU A 64 5.23 5.21 6.35
CA LEU A 64 4.22 4.65 5.49
C LEU A 64 3.67 3.42 6.23
N GLU A 65 2.37 3.43 6.54
CA GLU A 65 1.68 2.20 6.90
C GLU A 65 1.58 1.33 5.64
N LEU A 66 2.73 0.86 5.17
CA LEU A 66 2.82 -0.18 4.17
C LEU A 66 2.94 -1.48 4.93
N ASP A 67 1.90 -2.28 4.94
CA ASP A 67 2.07 -3.70 5.22
C ASP A 67 2.77 -4.31 4.01
N ILE A 68 4.08 -4.40 4.13
CA ILE A 68 4.90 -5.12 3.19
C ILE A 68 4.84 -6.58 3.61
N GLY A 69 4.00 -7.36 2.94
CA GLY A 69 4.09 -8.82 3.00
C GLY A 69 5.33 -9.25 2.21
N GLU A 70 6.42 -9.58 2.89
CA GLU A 70 7.54 -10.27 2.27
C GLU A 70 7.16 -11.75 2.08
N GLU A 71 6.63 -12.11 0.92
CA GLU A 71 6.71 -13.48 0.42
C GLU A 71 7.12 -13.49 -1.05
N LYS A 72 8.21 -14.24 -1.28
CA LYS A 72 8.79 -14.67 -2.56
C LYS A 72 8.36 -13.92 -3.83
N GLY A 73 9.06 -12.84 -4.15
CA GLY A 73 9.26 -12.44 -5.54
C GLY A 73 8.62 -11.17 -6.03
N GLY A 74 7.74 -10.46 -5.30
CA GLY A 74 7.16 -9.22 -5.82
C GLY A 74 6.62 -8.29 -4.74
N LEU A 75 6.78 -6.99 -4.94
CA LEU A 75 6.11 -5.95 -4.14
C LEU A 75 4.65 -5.85 -4.59
N HIS A 76 3.71 -6.02 -3.67
CA HIS A 76 2.29 -5.80 -3.91
C HIS A 76 1.86 -4.47 -3.27
N VAL A 77 1.17 -3.63 -4.03
CA VAL A 77 0.60 -2.39 -3.49
C VAL A 77 -0.77 -2.67 -2.89
N ILE A 78 -0.92 -2.35 -1.62
CA ILE A 78 -2.20 -2.42 -0.90
C ILE A 78 -2.74 -1.01 -0.79
N THR A 79 -3.92 -0.76 -1.35
CA THR A 79 -4.60 0.51 -1.17
C THR A 79 -5.40 0.47 0.13
N ARG A 80 -4.92 1.17 1.17
CA ARG A 80 -5.70 1.41 2.39
C ARG A 80 -6.45 2.73 2.27
N GLN A 81 -7.71 2.70 1.89
CA GLN A 81 -8.59 3.86 2.03
C GLN A 81 -9.38 3.79 3.34
N ASN A 82 -9.46 4.93 4.04
CA ASN A 82 -10.42 5.09 5.13
C ASN A 82 -11.82 4.95 4.55
N VAL A 83 -12.52 3.89 4.93
CA VAL A 83 -13.93 3.71 4.61
C VAL A 83 -14.73 4.74 5.40
N SER A 84 -14.87 5.96 4.85
CA SER A 84 -15.91 6.90 5.22
C SER A 84 -17.15 6.57 4.37
N GLY A 85 -17.62 5.33 4.46
CA GLY A 85 -18.84 4.93 3.79
C GLY A 85 -20.06 5.52 4.50
N ASN A 86 -21.03 5.94 3.72
CA ASN A 86 -22.38 6.15 4.21
C ASN A 86 -22.85 4.84 4.86
N PRO A 87 -23.35 4.81 6.11
CA PRO A 87 -23.80 3.57 6.78
C PRO A 87 -24.93 2.81 6.07
N ALA A 88 -25.41 3.30 4.94
CA ALA A 88 -26.42 2.68 4.09
C ALA A 88 -25.86 2.14 2.76
N ASP A 89 -24.51 2.10 2.58
CA ASP A 89 -23.89 1.60 1.36
C ASP A 89 -23.38 0.16 1.56
N PRO A 90 -24.06 -0.86 1.00
CA PRO A 90 -23.67 -2.25 1.16
C PRO A 90 -22.25 -2.56 0.64
N ALA A 91 -21.81 -1.90 -0.43
CA ALA A 91 -20.48 -2.12 -0.97
C ALA A 91 -19.40 -1.65 -0.01
N ALA A 92 -19.56 -0.47 0.60
CA ALA A 92 -18.64 0.06 1.59
C ALA A 92 -18.58 -0.82 2.85
N GLU A 93 -19.72 -1.37 3.30
CA GLU A 93 -19.76 -2.30 4.44
C GLU A 93 -19.02 -3.60 4.13
N HIS A 94 -19.27 -4.20 2.96
CA HIS A 94 -18.60 -5.41 2.51
C HIS A 94 -17.09 -5.19 2.33
N PHE A 95 -16.69 -4.05 1.77
CA PHE A 95 -15.28 -3.69 1.63
C PHE A 95 -14.58 -3.57 2.99
N ALA A 96 -15.18 -2.84 3.93
CA ALA A 96 -14.63 -2.67 5.28
C ALA A 96 -14.47 -4.00 6.01
N ARG A 97 -15.48 -4.87 5.90
CA ARG A 97 -15.44 -6.22 6.45
C ARG A 97 -14.34 -7.07 5.81
N ALA A 98 -14.24 -7.05 4.49
CA ALA A 98 -13.20 -7.77 3.76
C ALA A 98 -11.82 -7.36 4.24
N PHE A 99 -11.57 -6.05 4.31
CA PHE A 99 -10.31 -5.48 4.75
C PHE A 99 -9.94 -5.90 6.19
N ALA A 100 -10.92 -5.92 7.10
CA ALA A 100 -10.69 -6.33 8.49
C ALA A 100 -10.35 -7.83 8.64
N LEU A 101 -10.74 -8.66 7.66
CA LEU A 101 -10.55 -10.11 7.67
C LEU A 101 -9.27 -10.57 6.96
N GLU A 102 -8.58 -9.71 6.18
CA GLU A 102 -7.45 -10.12 5.33
C GLU A 102 -6.41 -10.96 6.06
N ASP A 103 -6.03 -10.55 7.27
CA ASP A 103 -4.97 -11.19 8.05
C ASP A 103 -5.45 -12.37 8.91
N THR A 104 -6.74 -12.39 9.27
CA THR A 104 -7.29 -13.36 10.24
C THR A 104 -8.13 -14.44 9.60
N ASP A 105 -8.84 -14.13 8.53
CA ASP A 105 -9.69 -15.04 7.75
C ASP A 105 -9.65 -14.67 6.26
N PRO A 106 -8.60 -15.06 5.53
CA PRO A 106 -8.48 -14.75 4.10
C PRO A 106 -9.64 -15.27 3.24
N GLN A 107 -10.31 -16.35 3.67
CA GLN A 107 -11.47 -16.87 2.95
C GLN A 107 -12.71 -16.00 3.18
N GLY A 108 -12.92 -15.55 4.40
CA GLY A 108 -13.96 -14.58 4.73
C GLY A 108 -13.72 -13.23 4.07
N ALA A 109 -12.46 -12.77 4.02
CA ALA A 109 -12.07 -11.56 3.29
C ALA A 109 -12.42 -11.65 1.80
N ARG A 110 -12.07 -12.79 1.17
CA ARG A 110 -12.41 -13.04 -0.24
C ARG A 110 -13.90 -12.95 -0.49
N ALA A 111 -14.70 -13.69 0.32
CA ALA A 111 -16.16 -13.68 0.17
C ALA A 111 -16.77 -12.27 0.35
N ALA A 112 -16.20 -11.49 1.25
CA ALA A 112 -16.64 -10.12 1.48
C ALA A 112 -16.25 -9.18 0.32
N TYR A 113 -15.06 -9.33 -0.29
CA TYR A 113 -14.72 -8.59 -1.51
C TYR A 113 -15.58 -8.99 -2.71
N GLU A 114 -15.90 -10.28 -2.86
CA GLU A 114 -16.84 -10.76 -3.88
C GLU A 114 -18.21 -10.10 -3.69
N ALA A 115 -18.73 -10.07 -2.47
CA ALA A 115 -20.00 -9.38 -2.15
C ALA A 115 -19.93 -7.86 -2.39
N CYS A 116 -18.80 -7.22 -2.11
CA CYS A 116 -18.59 -5.81 -2.46
C CYS A 116 -18.70 -5.58 -3.97
N LEU A 117 -18.08 -6.44 -4.79
CA LEU A 117 -18.12 -6.34 -6.25
C LEU A 117 -19.48 -6.75 -6.84
N GLU A 118 -20.29 -7.56 -6.14
CA GLU A 118 -21.68 -7.81 -6.51
C GLU A 118 -22.56 -6.57 -6.29
N ALA A 119 -22.33 -5.85 -5.17
CA ALA A 119 -23.06 -4.62 -4.87
C ALA A 119 -22.58 -3.45 -5.74
N GLU A 120 -21.27 -3.32 -5.96
CA GLU A 120 -20.64 -2.28 -6.79
C GLU A 120 -19.60 -2.90 -7.73
N PRO A 121 -19.98 -3.30 -8.95
CA PRO A 121 -19.07 -3.94 -9.91
C PRO A 121 -17.87 -3.08 -10.33
N GLN A 122 -17.92 -1.77 -10.10
CA GLN A 122 -16.84 -0.83 -10.45
C GLN A 122 -15.94 -0.49 -9.25
N HIS A 123 -16.12 -1.12 -8.11
CA HIS A 123 -15.29 -0.86 -6.92
C HIS A 123 -13.85 -1.35 -7.14
N MET A 124 -12.98 -0.41 -7.56
CA MET A 124 -11.64 -0.72 -8.03
C MET A 124 -10.76 -1.32 -6.93
N GLU A 125 -10.78 -0.74 -5.73
CA GLU A 125 -9.99 -1.21 -4.61
C GLU A 125 -10.36 -2.64 -4.17
N ALA A 126 -11.66 -2.97 -4.18
CA ALA A 126 -12.11 -4.33 -3.88
C ALA A 126 -11.60 -5.33 -4.93
N ARG A 127 -11.59 -4.94 -6.21
CA ARG A 127 -11.05 -5.75 -7.30
C ARG A 127 -9.56 -6.00 -7.16
N ILE A 128 -8.78 -4.95 -6.87
CA ILE A 128 -7.33 -5.04 -6.65
C ILE A 128 -7.03 -5.97 -5.48
N ASN A 129 -7.71 -5.79 -4.34
CA ASN A 129 -7.47 -6.57 -3.13
C ASN A 129 -7.93 -8.03 -3.30
N LEU A 130 -9.08 -8.27 -3.94
CA LEU A 130 -9.52 -9.63 -4.27
C LEU A 130 -8.51 -10.35 -5.17
N GLY A 131 -8.03 -9.68 -6.22
CA GLY A 131 -7.02 -10.24 -7.11
C GLY A 131 -5.73 -10.58 -6.37
N ARG A 132 -5.28 -9.71 -5.47
CA ARG A 132 -4.11 -9.94 -4.63
C ARG A 132 -4.29 -11.13 -3.68
N LEU A 133 -5.43 -11.24 -2.99
CA LEU A 133 -5.72 -12.38 -2.12
C LEU A 133 -5.70 -13.70 -2.88
N LEU A 134 -6.31 -13.72 -4.07
CA LEU A 134 -6.30 -14.90 -4.94
C LEU A 134 -4.89 -15.24 -5.40
N HIS A 135 -4.10 -14.23 -5.75
CA HIS A 135 -2.70 -14.40 -6.16
C HIS A 135 -1.86 -15.02 -5.04
N ILE A 136 -1.91 -14.46 -3.83
CA ILE A 136 -1.21 -14.98 -2.65
C ILE A 136 -1.66 -16.42 -2.32
N ALA A 137 -2.94 -16.72 -2.51
CA ALA A 137 -3.48 -18.08 -2.33
C ALA A 137 -3.08 -19.08 -3.43
N GLY A 138 -2.27 -18.66 -4.42
CA GLY A 138 -1.87 -19.50 -5.57
C GLY A 138 -2.98 -19.75 -6.59
N ARG A 139 -4.11 -19.02 -6.50
CA ARG A 139 -5.26 -19.14 -7.42
C ARG A 139 -5.07 -18.19 -8.62
N LEU A 140 -3.98 -18.43 -9.37
CA LEU A 140 -3.44 -17.48 -10.34
C LEU A 140 -4.40 -17.17 -11.49
N GLU A 141 -5.09 -18.19 -12.02
CA GLU A 141 -6.05 -18.01 -13.12
C GLU A 141 -7.29 -17.20 -12.69
N GLU A 142 -7.68 -17.34 -11.43
CA GLU A 142 -8.79 -16.57 -10.87
C GLU A 142 -8.38 -15.13 -10.62
N ALA A 143 -7.20 -14.90 -10.05
CA ALA A 143 -6.62 -13.57 -9.90
C ALA A 143 -6.54 -12.85 -11.26
N GLN A 144 -6.07 -13.54 -12.29
CA GLN A 144 -6.00 -12.97 -13.64
C GLN A 144 -7.38 -12.59 -14.18
N ARG A 145 -8.41 -13.43 -13.97
CA ARG A 145 -9.78 -13.10 -14.37
C ARG A 145 -10.30 -11.87 -13.65
N VAL A 146 -10.05 -11.77 -12.34
CA VAL A 146 -10.46 -10.63 -11.51
C VAL A 146 -9.80 -9.35 -12.02
N TYR A 147 -8.50 -9.34 -12.26
CA TYR A 147 -7.80 -8.17 -12.77
C TYR A 147 -8.29 -7.75 -14.16
N ARG A 148 -8.55 -8.71 -15.04
CA ARG A 148 -9.04 -8.44 -16.41
C ARG A 148 -10.51 -8.08 -16.51
N SER A 149 -11.31 -8.28 -15.45
CA SER A 149 -12.74 -7.99 -15.47
C SER A 149 -13.08 -6.51 -15.20
N ALA A 150 -12.10 -5.66 -14.97
CA ALA A 150 -12.33 -4.22 -14.83
C ALA A 150 -12.80 -3.59 -16.14
N ALA A 151 -13.84 -2.76 -16.05
CA ALA A 151 -14.30 -2.01 -17.20
C ALA A 151 -13.49 -0.74 -17.47
N GLN A 152 -12.76 -0.27 -16.44
CA GLN A 152 -11.92 0.92 -16.52
C GLN A 152 -10.46 0.54 -16.32
N ALA A 153 -9.58 1.24 -17.03
CA ALA A 153 -8.14 1.09 -16.85
C ALA A 153 -7.69 1.75 -15.55
N ASP A 154 -6.87 1.06 -14.79
CA ASP A 154 -6.30 1.52 -13.53
C ASP A 154 -4.82 1.13 -13.45
N PRO A 155 -3.91 2.05 -13.02
CA PRO A 155 -2.47 1.79 -13.01
C PRO A 155 -2.07 0.68 -12.04
N LEU A 156 -2.71 0.58 -10.86
CA LEU A 156 -2.40 -0.45 -9.87
C LEU A 156 -2.94 -1.81 -10.31
N LEU A 157 -4.08 -1.83 -10.98
CA LEU A 157 -4.64 -3.05 -11.54
C LEU A 157 -3.71 -3.63 -12.63
N ALA A 158 -3.26 -2.79 -13.56
CA ALA A 158 -2.32 -3.18 -14.60
C ALA A 158 -0.98 -3.62 -14.00
N PHE A 159 -0.50 -2.95 -12.96
CA PHE A 159 0.70 -3.31 -12.22
C PHE A 159 0.57 -4.70 -11.57
N ASN A 160 -0.51 -4.95 -10.82
CA ASN A 160 -0.73 -6.24 -10.15
C ASN A 160 -0.93 -7.39 -11.15
N LEU A 161 -1.59 -7.11 -12.28
CA LEU A 161 -1.67 -8.08 -13.38
C LEU A 161 -0.28 -8.40 -13.95
N ALA A 162 0.60 -7.40 -14.07
CA ALA A 162 1.96 -7.62 -14.56
C ALA A 162 2.77 -8.49 -13.59
N VAL A 163 2.68 -8.25 -12.27
CA VAL A 163 3.32 -9.10 -11.24
C VAL A 163 2.81 -10.54 -11.35
N LEU A 164 1.49 -10.73 -11.46
CA LEU A 164 0.90 -12.06 -11.63
C LEU A 164 1.41 -12.75 -12.90
N LEU A 165 1.58 -12.02 -13.99
CA LEU A 165 2.10 -12.56 -15.26
C LEU A 165 3.59 -12.95 -15.15
N GLU A 166 4.39 -12.24 -14.34
CA GLU A 166 5.75 -12.67 -14.00
C GLU A 166 5.75 -14.02 -13.27
N ASP A 167 4.87 -14.20 -12.28
CA ASP A 167 4.78 -15.44 -11.51
C ASP A 167 4.23 -16.62 -12.34
N LEU A 168 3.57 -16.32 -13.47
CA LEU A 168 3.16 -17.28 -14.48
C LEU A 168 4.24 -17.54 -15.56
N ASP A 169 5.46 -16.99 -15.41
CA ASP A 169 6.54 -17.04 -16.41
C ASP A 169 6.15 -16.46 -17.79
N ARG A 170 5.16 -15.55 -17.81
CA ARG A 170 4.67 -14.90 -19.04
C ARG A 170 5.30 -13.51 -19.23
N GLU A 171 6.63 -13.46 -19.22
CA GLU A 171 7.41 -12.21 -19.24
C GLU A 171 7.02 -11.22 -20.36
N PRO A 172 6.77 -11.64 -21.62
CA PRO A 172 6.37 -10.69 -22.67
C PRO A 172 5.07 -9.97 -22.36
N GLU A 173 4.11 -10.65 -21.75
CA GLU A 173 2.82 -10.08 -21.36
C GLU A 173 2.97 -9.21 -20.10
N ALA A 174 3.82 -9.60 -19.17
CA ALA A 174 4.15 -8.79 -17.99
C ALA A 174 4.76 -7.44 -18.40
N ILE A 175 5.67 -7.43 -19.38
CA ILE A 175 6.25 -6.19 -19.93
C ILE A 175 5.14 -5.28 -20.49
N LEU A 176 4.18 -5.83 -21.22
CA LEU A 176 3.06 -5.05 -21.77
C LEU A 176 2.19 -4.45 -20.66
N ALA A 177 1.85 -5.24 -19.66
CA ALA A 177 1.02 -4.80 -18.53
C ALA A 177 1.72 -3.72 -17.67
N TYR A 178 3.03 -3.87 -17.39
CA TYR A 178 3.78 -2.78 -16.72
C TYR A 178 3.85 -1.50 -17.57
N ARG A 179 3.99 -1.63 -18.88
CA ARG A 179 3.96 -0.46 -19.77
C ARG A 179 2.60 0.21 -19.78
N GLU A 180 1.52 -0.56 -19.70
CA GLU A 180 0.17 -0.03 -19.54
C GLU A 180 0.04 0.71 -18.21
N ALA A 181 0.49 0.12 -17.10
CA ALA A 181 0.52 0.78 -15.79
C ALA A 181 1.24 2.13 -15.85
N LEU A 182 2.43 2.18 -16.50
CA LEU A 182 3.20 3.42 -16.65
C LEU A 182 2.60 4.41 -17.66
N ALA A 183 1.79 3.96 -18.59
CA ALA A 183 1.04 4.86 -19.48
C ALA A 183 -0.08 5.58 -18.72
N LEU A 184 -0.66 4.93 -17.71
CA LEU A 184 -1.70 5.47 -16.83
C LEU A 184 -1.09 6.32 -15.70
N ASP A 185 -0.02 5.82 -15.08
CA ASP A 185 0.73 6.55 -14.05
C ASP A 185 2.26 6.44 -14.29
N PRO A 186 2.85 7.47 -14.94
CA PRO A 186 4.30 7.50 -15.18
C PRO A 186 5.16 7.63 -13.93
N GLN A 187 4.56 7.85 -12.75
CA GLN A 187 5.28 7.99 -11.49
C GLN A 187 5.29 6.68 -10.66
N LEU A 188 4.80 5.60 -11.22
CA LEU A 188 4.78 4.30 -10.54
C LEU A 188 6.20 3.70 -10.51
N ALA A 189 6.94 4.02 -9.44
CA ALA A 189 8.36 3.67 -9.29
C ALA A 189 8.60 2.15 -9.41
N ASP A 190 7.75 1.34 -8.75
CA ASP A 190 7.88 -0.12 -8.74
C ASP A 190 7.71 -0.73 -10.14
N ALA A 191 6.84 -0.16 -10.98
CA ALA A 191 6.71 -0.60 -12.36
C ALA A 191 7.98 -0.32 -13.18
N HIS A 192 8.64 0.79 -12.94
CA HIS A 192 9.94 1.06 -13.56
C HIS A 192 11.01 0.07 -13.10
N PHE A 193 11.07 -0.24 -11.81
CA PHE A 193 12.01 -1.21 -11.26
C PHE A 193 11.79 -2.61 -11.85
N ASN A 194 10.55 -3.09 -11.86
CA ASN A 194 10.22 -4.42 -12.39
C ASN A 194 10.47 -4.51 -13.90
N LEU A 195 10.11 -3.48 -14.68
CA LEU A 195 10.45 -3.43 -16.10
C LEU A 195 11.96 -3.47 -16.37
N ALA A 196 12.75 -2.79 -15.55
CA ALA A 196 14.20 -2.82 -15.69
C ALA A 196 14.75 -4.24 -15.51
N ARG A 197 14.26 -4.98 -14.51
CA ARG A 197 14.63 -6.38 -14.29
C ARG A 197 14.19 -7.30 -15.45
N LEU A 198 12.98 -7.10 -15.96
CA LEU A 198 12.48 -7.88 -17.10
C LEU A 198 13.31 -7.62 -18.37
N TYR A 199 13.65 -6.35 -18.67
CA TYR A 199 14.50 -6.01 -19.82
C TYR A 199 15.93 -6.50 -19.65
N GLU A 200 16.45 -6.58 -18.44
CA GLU A 200 17.75 -7.20 -18.16
C GLU A 200 17.73 -8.70 -18.52
N ARG A 201 16.70 -9.44 -18.07
CA ARG A 201 16.49 -10.85 -18.44
C ARG A 201 16.29 -11.03 -19.95
N ALA A 202 15.57 -10.13 -20.58
CA ALA A 202 15.38 -10.09 -22.03
C ALA A 202 16.62 -9.63 -22.83
N ARG A 203 17.75 -9.36 -22.17
CA ARG A 203 18.98 -8.85 -22.77
C ARG A 203 18.82 -7.55 -23.58
N ASP A 204 17.93 -6.67 -23.13
CA ASP A 204 17.81 -5.29 -23.61
C ASP A 204 18.38 -4.29 -22.57
N PRO A 205 19.70 -4.09 -22.54
CA PRO A 205 20.33 -3.21 -21.55
C PRO A 205 19.93 -1.74 -21.72
N LYS A 206 19.53 -1.32 -22.92
CA LYS A 206 19.10 0.07 -23.17
C LYS A 206 17.76 0.35 -22.52
N ALA A 207 16.81 -0.54 -22.67
CA ALA A 207 15.51 -0.42 -22.02
C ALA A 207 15.65 -0.56 -20.50
N SER A 208 16.43 -1.55 -20.01
CA SER A 208 16.71 -1.73 -18.59
C SER A 208 17.28 -0.45 -17.95
N LEU A 209 18.34 0.11 -18.54
CA LEU A 209 18.96 1.34 -18.02
C LEU A 209 18.00 2.53 -18.00
N ARG A 210 17.15 2.69 -19.02
CA ARG A 210 16.15 3.75 -19.07
C ARG A 210 15.21 3.70 -17.88
N HIS A 211 14.71 2.51 -17.58
CA HIS A 211 13.76 2.30 -16.47
C HIS A 211 14.46 2.41 -15.11
N LEU A 212 15.69 1.92 -14.93
CA LEU A 212 16.47 2.14 -13.71
C LEU A 212 16.72 3.62 -13.43
N LEU A 213 17.05 4.40 -14.45
CA LEU A 213 17.23 5.85 -14.29
C LEU A 213 15.92 6.57 -13.93
N ALA A 214 14.79 6.13 -14.47
CA ALA A 214 13.49 6.66 -14.09
C ALA A 214 13.17 6.34 -12.63
N TYR A 215 13.30 5.08 -12.22
CA TYR A 215 13.15 4.64 -10.84
C TYR A 215 14.01 5.47 -9.88
N ARG A 216 15.30 5.58 -10.14
CA ARG A 216 16.24 6.34 -9.31
C ARG A 216 15.82 7.80 -9.14
N ARG A 217 15.39 8.48 -10.22
CA ARG A 217 14.92 9.88 -10.16
C ARG A 217 13.70 10.04 -9.25
N MET A 218 12.83 9.03 -9.16
CA MET A 218 11.65 9.07 -8.31
C MET A 218 12.03 8.90 -6.84
N ILE A 219 12.92 7.94 -6.53
CA ILE A 219 13.40 7.72 -5.15
C ILE A 219 14.18 8.94 -4.65
N ASP A 220 15.08 9.53 -5.47
CA ASP A 220 15.85 10.72 -5.11
C ASP A 220 14.95 11.93 -4.79
N ARG A 221 13.78 12.05 -5.44
CA ARG A 221 12.79 13.10 -5.17
C ARG A 221 11.96 12.88 -3.91
N GLN A 222 11.80 11.64 -3.47
CA GLN A 222 11.06 11.30 -2.24
C GLN A 222 11.93 11.44 -0.98
N GLY A 223 13.26 11.47 -1.13
CA GLY A 223 14.23 11.60 -0.04
C GLY A 223 14.67 13.04 0.25
N THR A 224 14.14 14.03 -0.46
CA THR A 224 14.34 15.48 -0.23
C THR A 224 13.09 16.15 0.28
#